data_8adb3b91f4fae0e163290b7617c91b31
#
_entry.id   8adb3b91f4fae0e163290b7617c91b31
#
_cell.length_a   1.000
_cell.length_b   1.000
_cell.length_c   1.000
_cell.angle_alpha   90.00
_cell.angle_beta   90.00
_cell.angle_gamma   90.00
#
_symmetry.space_group_name_H-M   'P 1'
#
loop_
_entity.id
_entity.type
_entity.pdbx_description
1 polymer ?
#
loop_
_entity_poly.entity_id
_entity_poly.type
_entity_poly.pdbx_seq_one_letter_code
_entity_poly.pdbx_strand_id
1 'polypeptide(L)' 'MGNNRFMVVSEERGIIAMNPSYIEQKGKNLIIYMPGTYKQLELEYKTEEEARSVFDDIRKAYESGKIDVYI' A
#
# COMPACT_ATOMS: atom_id res chain seq x y z
N MET A 1 14.37 14.62 11.62
CA MET A 1 14.13 14.15 10.79
C MET A 1 13.48 13.03 10.79
N GLY A 2 12.57 12.96 10.38
CA GLY A 2 11.81 11.86 10.38
C GLY A 2 12.36 10.79 9.58
N ASN A 3 12.17 9.65 10.04
CA ASN A 3 12.54 8.57 9.33
C ASN A 3 11.36 8.15 8.59
N ASN A 4 11.32 8.27 7.34
CA ASN A 4 10.15 7.99 6.56
C ASN A 4 10.05 6.54 6.11
N ARG A 5 10.40 5.66 6.99
CA ARG A 5 10.31 4.24 6.65
C ARG A 5 8.86 3.79 6.83
N PHE A 6 8.31 3.24 5.78
CA PHE A 6 6.96 2.70 5.83
C PHE A 6 6.90 1.50 4.90
N MET A 7 6.26 0.44 5.37
CA MET A 7 6.27 -0.81 4.66
C MET A 7 4.85 -1.32 4.52
N VAL A 8 4.46 -1.70 3.32
CA VAL A 8 3.16 -2.30 3.06
C VAL A 8 3.39 -3.77 2.77
N VAL A 9 2.77 -4.63 3.57
CA VAL A 9 3.01 -6.06 3.49
C VAL A 9 1.73 -6.80 3.13
N SER A 10 1.80 -7.65 2.12
CA SER A 10 0.72 -8.55 1.79
C SER A 10 1.29 -9.95 1.86
N GLU A 11 1.09 -10.62 2.99
CA GLU A 11 1.63 -11.95 3.17
C GLU A 11 0.98 -12.95 2.23
N GLU A 12 -0.29 -12.78 1.99
CA GLU A 12 -1.03 -13.67 1.12
C GLU A 12 -0.47 -13.66 -0.30
N ARG A 13 -0.04 -12.49 -0.76
CA ARG A 13 0.52 -12.35 -2.10
C ARG A 13 2.04 -12.44 -2.12
N GLY A 14 2.66 -12.53 -0.97
CA GLY A 14 4.12 -12.60 -0.88
C GLY A 14 4.80 -11.31 -1.27
N ILE A 15 4.21 -10.18 -0.90
CA ILE A 15 4.71 -8.89 -1.33
C ILE A 15 5.09 -8.02 -0.13
N ILE A 16 6.24 -7.40 -0.20
CA ILE A 16 6.64 -6.36 0.74
C ILE A 16 7.05 -5.15 -0.07
N ALA A 17 6.29 -4.07 0.05
CA ALA A 17 6.59 -2.82 -0.64
C ALA A 17 7.19 -1.85 0.36
N MET A 18 8.47 -1.55 0.21
CA MET A 18 9.17 -0.71 1.17
C MET A 18 9.21 0.72 0.67
N ASN A 19 8.73 1.63 1.50
CA ASN A 19 8.73 3.07 1.21
C ASN A 19 8.10 3.40 -0.14
N PRO A 20 6.86 3.00 -0.38
CA PRO A 20 6.24 3.32 -1.66
C PRO A 20 6.12 4.83 -1.82
N SER A 21 6.30 5.32 -3.02
CA SER A 21 6.23 6.74 -3.29
C SER A 21 4.79 7.20 -3.48
N TYR A 22 3.90 6.30 -3.86
CA TYR A 22 2.55 6.71 -4.23
C TYR A 22 1.65 5.47 -4.23
N ILE A 23 0.48 5.59 -3.65
CA ILE A 23 -0.49 4.49 -3.62
C ILE A 23 -1.82 5.03 -4.08
N GLU A 24 -2.45 4.31 -4.99
CA GLU A 24 -3.69 4.75 -5.60
C GLU A 24 -4.70 3.62 -5.56
N GLN A 25 -5.95 3.92 -5.20
CA GLN A 25 -7.02 2.96 -5.29
C GLN A 25 -7.85 3.33 -6.51
N LYS A 26 -8.04 2.36 -7.41
CA LYS A 26 -8.76 2.61 -8.64
C LYS A 26 -9.71 1.44 -8.86
N GLY A 27 -10.99 1.64 -8.62
CA GLY A 27 -11.96 0.56 -8.71
C GLY A 27 -11.62 -0.55 -7.74
N LYS A 28 -11.50 -1.76 -8.23
CA LYS A 28 -11.18 -2.92 -7.40
C LYS A 28 -9.68 -3.10 -7.20
N ASN A 29 -8.88 -2.20 -7.74
CA ASN A 29 -7.43 -2.35 -7.72
C ASN A 29 -6.76 -1.37 -6.79
N LEU A 30 -5.68 -1.82 -6.19
CA LEU A 30 -4.80 -0.98 -5.41
C LEU A 30 -3.47 -0.96 -6.13
N ILE A 31 -2.98 0.21 -6.47
CA ILE A 31 -1.76 0.34 -7.25
C ILE A 31 -0.70 1.00 -6.40
N ILE A 32 0.43 0.33 -6.25
CA ILE A 32 1.52 0.80 -5.41
C ILE A 32 2.71 1.11 -6.31
N TYR A 33 3.15 2.37 -6.29
CA TYR A 33 4.27 2.82 -7.10
C TYR A 33 5.52 2.89 -6.23
N MET A 34 6.60 2.30 -6.73
CA MET A 34 7.85 2.24 -5.97
C MET A 34 8.79 3.34 -6.46
N PRO A 35 9.54 3.96 -5.55
CA PRO A 35 10.43 5.04 -5.94
C PRO A 35 11.62 4.51 -6.74
N GLY A 36 12.09 5.32 -7.68
CA GLY A 36 13.29 4.99 -8.43
C GLY A 36 13.16 3.88 -9.42
N THR A 37 11.92 3.49 -9.75
CA THR A 37 11.70 2.42 -10.70
C THR A 37 10.41 2.69 -11.45
N TYR A 38 10.29 2.11 -12.61
CA TYR A 38 9.05 2.22 -13.37
C TYR A 38 8.06 1.13 -12.98
N LYS A 39 8.45 0.25 -12.09
CA LYS A 39 7.58 -0.85 -11.70
C LYS A 39 6.49 -0.37 -10.79
N GLN A 40 5.33 -0.96 -10.95
CA GLN A 40 4.22 -0.74 -10.04
C GLN A 40 3.64 -2.08 -9.69
N LEU A 41 3.06 -2.17 -8.50
CA LEU A 41 2.39 -3.38 -8.05
C LEU A 41 0.91 -3.12 -8.12
N GLU A 42 0.17 -4.03 -8.74
CA GLU A 42 -1.26 -3.88 -8.86
C GLU A 42 -1.92 -5.04 -8.16
N LEU A 43 -2.70 -4.74 -7.12
CA LEU A 43 -3.37 -5.75 -6.32
C LEU A 43 -4.86 -5.68 -6.60
N GLU A 44 -5.44 -6.78 -7.03
CA GLU A 44 -6.85 -6.83 -7.37
C GLU A 44 -7.64 -7.43 -6.22
N TYR A 45 -8.75 -6.81 -5.86
CA TYR A 45 -9.65 -7.28 -4.82
C TYR A 45 -10.97 -7.68 -5.44
N LYS A 46 -11.81 -8.33 -4.66
CA LYS A 46 -13.08 -8.83 -5.20
C LYS A 46 -14.07 -7.71 -5.44
N THR A 47 -14.04 -6.70 -4.62
CA THR A 47 -14.96 -5.57 -4.75
C THR A 47 -14.22 -4.26 -4.57
N GLU A 48 -14.83 -3.20 -5.05
CA GLU A 48 -14.28 -1.86 -4.88
C GLU A 48 -14.25 -1.47 -3.41
N GLU A 49 -15.26 -1.89 -2.65
CA GLU A 49 -15.30 -1.60 -1.22
C GLU A 49 -14.15 -2.23 -0.48
N GLU A 50 -13.81 -3.45 -0.88
CA GLU A 50 -12.69 -4.14 -0.24
C GLU A 50 -11.38 -3.40 -0.54
N ALA A 51 -11.19 -2.99 -1.78
CA ALA A 51 -9.99 -2.24 -2.17
C ALA A 51 -9.91 -0.92 -1.41
N ARG A 52 -11.04 -0.24 -1.25
CA ARG A 52 -11.10 1.02 -0.53
C ARG A 52 -10.79 0.83 0.94
N SER A 53 -11.27 -0.26 1.52
CA SER A 53 -11.01 -0.57 2.92
C SER A 53 -9.53 -0.78 3.17
N VAL A 54 -8.89 -1.51 2.25
CA VAL A 54 -7.45 -1.74 2.34
C VAL A 54 -6.68 -0.43 2.20
N PHE A 55 -7.09 0.40 1.25
CA PHE A 55 -6.48 1.70 1.06
C PHE A 55 -6.59 2.55 2.34
N ASP A 56 -7.75 2.52 2.98
CA ASP A 56 -7.97 3.25 4.22
C ASP A 56 -7.06 2.74 5.34
N ASP A 57 -6.87 1.44 5.43
CA ASP A 57 -6.00 0.87 6.44
C ASP A 57 -4.57 1.35 6.26
N ILE A 58 -4.12 1.42 5.03
CA ILE A 58 -2.78 1.92 4.72
C ILE A 58 -2.66 3.38 5.12
N ARG A 59 -3.66 4.17 4.73
CA ARG A 59 -3.66 5.60 5.03
C ARG A 59 -3.62 5.86 6.54
N LYS A 60 -4.46 5.12 7.28
CA LYS A 60 -4.53 5.30 8.73
C LYS A 60 -3.22 4.91 9.40
N ALA A 61 -2.61 3.83 8.93
CA ALA A 61 -1.33 3.40 9.50
C ALA A 61 -0.26 4.46 9.27
N TYR A 62 -0.23 5.00 8.06
CA TYR A 62 0.75 6.01 7.72
C TYR A 62 0.52 7.28 8.55
N GLU A 63 -0.73 7.72 8.67
CA GLU A 63 -1.04 8.93 9.41
C GLU A 63 -0.80 8.78 10.90
N SER A 64 -0.88 7.55 11.41
CA SER A 64 -0.64 7.28 12.83
C SER A 64 0.83 7.16 13.16
N GLY A 65 1.70 7.26 12.18
CA GLY A 65 3.13 7.14 12.42
C GLY A 65 3.63 5.73 12.54
N LYS A 66 2.85 4.75 12.10
CA LYS A 66 3.30 3.38 12.11
C LYS A 66 4.32 3.16 11.00
N ILE A 67 5.18 2.17 11.21
CA ILE A 67 6.22 1.89 10.22
C ILE A 67 5.79 0.78 9.24
N ASP A 68 4.68 0.12 9.52
CA ASP A 68 4.22 -0.93 8.61
C ASP A 68 2.71 -1.09 8.68
N VAL A 69 2.17 -1.75 7.67
CA VAL A 69 0.77 -2.13 7.64
C VAL A 69 0.67 -3.46 6.90
N TYR A 70 -0.13 -4.36 7.44
CA TYR A 70 -0.34 -5.68 6.83
C TYR A 70 -1.72 -5.69 6.19
N ILE A 71 -1.76 -6.02 4.91
CA ILE A 71 -3.01 -5.97 4.13
C ILE A 71 -3.39 -7.31 3.50
#